data_acf1abeb70959e9f0b6235a8cc08c5d4
#
_entry.id   acf1abeb70959e9f0b6235a8cc08c5d4
#
_cell.length_a   1.000
_cell.length_b   1.000
_cell.length_c   1.000
_cell.angle_alpha   90.00
_cell.angle_beta   90.00
_cell.angle_gamma   90.00
#
_symmetry.space_group_name_H-M   'P 1'
#
loop_
_entity.id
_entity.type
_entity.pdbx_description
1 polymer ?
#
loop_
_entity_poly.entity_id
_entity_poly.type
_entity_poly.pdbx_seq_one_letter_code
_entity_poly.pdbx_strand_id
1 'polypeptide(L)'
;MPQDIANRTLSDITVHMKYAKYLPEKERREIWSELVDRNKAMHTKKFPELTEEIEAAYQYVYDKKVLPSMRSMQFGGKPIEVAPNRIFNCAYLPIDDWRSFHEVMFLLLGGTGVGYSVQFHHVNKLPEIVKPSAKRTRRHLIGDSIEGWADAVKVLMKSYFVGGSKVRFDYSDIRPKGARLVTSGGRAPGPQPLRECLVKLEGILCNKDTGDKLTPIEVHDMVCYIADAVLAGGIRRAALISLFSASDDEMIASKSGHWWEKNPQRGRANNSVVLMRHLVTEEFFKELWFRVKASGAGEPGFYFSNDKDWGTNPCCEIALRPYQFCNLTEINASDVDSQEEINARSRAASFIGTLQASYTDFHYLRDVWRRTTEKDALVGVSMTGIASGNVLKLNMKEAAKEVRKENKRIADLIGVKPAARTTCVKPAGTTSLTLGTSSGIHA
;
A
#
# COMPACT_ATOMS: atom_id res chain seq x y z
N MET A 1 -15.80 28.46 17.67
CA MET A 1 -16.02 27.51 18.80
C MET A 1 -16.83 26.23 18.47
N PRO A 2 -18.04 26.22 17.88
CA PRO A 2 -18.72 24.94 17.57
C PRO A 2 -17.96 24.07 16.56
N GLN A 3 -17.34 24.66 15.55
CA GLN A 3 -16.60 23.95 14.51
C GLN A 3 -15.30 23.31 15.02
N ASP A 4 -14.66 23.90 16.00
CA ASP A 4 -13.47 23.36 16.65
C ASP A 4 -13.79 22.10 17.46
N ILE A 5 -14.90 22.10 18.18
CA ILE A 5 -15.39 20.92 18.94
C ILE A 5 -15.73 19.78 17.98
N ALA A 6 -16.40 20.07 16.86
CA ALA A 6 -16.76 19.04 15.87
C ALA A 6 -15.52 18.41 15.23
N ASN A 7 -14.52 19.22 14.86
CA ASN A 7 -13.27 18.73 14.28
C ASN A 7 -12.46 17.89 15.29
N ARG A 8 -12.39 18.30 16.55
CA ARG A 8 -11.72 17.52 17.61
C ARG A 8 -12.43 16.18 17.82
N THR A 9 -13.76 16.20 17.93
CA THR A 9 -14.56 14.97 18.09
C THR A 9 -14.35 14.03 16.90
N LEU A 10 -14.35 14.54 15.67
CA LEU A 10 -14.12 13.73 14.46
C LEU A 10 -12.70 13.15 14.44
N SER A 11 -11.71 13.93 14.84
CA SER A 11 -10.32 13.48 14.98
C SER A 11 -10.24 12.32 15.99
N ASP A 12 -10.82 12.47 17.17
CA ASP A 12 -10.79 11.46 18.23
C ASP A 12 -11.54 10.18 17.83
N ILE A 13 -12.69 10.29 17.18
CA ILE A 13 -13.41 9.15 16.60
C ILE A 13 -12.54 8.46 15.55
N THR A 14 -11.87 9.21 14.68
CA THR A 14 -11.00 8.65 13.64
C THR A 14 -9.82 7.89 14.24
N VAL A 15 -9.15 8.46 15.23
CA VAL A 15 -8.06 7.82 15.97
C VAL A 15 -8.55 6.53 16.63
N HIS A 16 -9.65 6.61 17.38
CA HIS A 16 -10.23 5.45 18.09
C HIS A 16 -10.62 4.30 17.13
N MET A 17 -11.27 4.62 16.03
CA MET A 17 -11.78 3.61 15.09
C MET A 17 -10.68 3.02 14.19
N LYS A 18 -9.65 3.81 13.85
CA LYS A 18 -8.71 3.45 12.78
C LYS A 18 -7.34 3.01 13.29
N TYR A 19 -6.85 3.56 14.39
CA TYR A 19 -5.44 3.43 14.81
C TYR A 19 -5.25 2.89 16.21
N ALA A 20 -6.14 3.22 17.15
CA ALA A 20 -6.04 2.82 18.54
C ALA A 20 -6.16 1.31 18.72
N LYS A 21 -5.19 0.69 19.43
CA LYS A 21 -5.25 -0.72 19.83
C LYS A 21 -6.14 -0.87 21.07
N TYR A 22 -6.72 -2.05 21.23
CA TYR A 22 -7.43 -2.40 22.45
C TYR A 22 -6.42 -2.84 23.52
N LEU A 23 -6.54 -2.25 24.70
CA LEU A 23 -5.74 -2.53 25.89
C LEU A 23 -6.57 -3.41 26.84
N PRO A 24 -6.29 -4.72 26.93
CA PRO A 24 -7.09 -5.63 27.78
C PRO A 24 -7.09 -5.24 29.26
N GLU A 25 -5.93 -4.76 29.75
CA GLU A 25 -5.74 -4.34 31.15
C GLU A 25 -6.52 -3.09 31.54
N LYS A 26 -6.94 -2.29 30.55
CA LYS A 26 -7.74 -1.07 30.73
C LYS A 26 -9.16 -1.19 30.21
N GLU A 27 -9.52 -2.34 29.66
CA GLU A 27 -10.80 -2.64 29.02
C GLU A 27 -11.29 -1.61 28.00
N ARG A 28 -10.35 -0.87 27.39
CA ARG A 28 -10.62 0.17 26.38
C ARG A 28 -9.54 0.20 25.30
N ARG A 29 -9.77 1.01 24.28
CA ARG A 29 -8.75 1.33 23.29
C ARG A 29 -7.80 2.41 23.80
N GLU A 30 -6.61 2.46 23.17
CA GLU A 30 -5.63 3.53 23.38
C GLU A 30 -6.27 4.92 23.18
N ILE A 31 -5.84 5.89 23.98
CA ILE A 31 -6.00 7.31 23.71
C ILE A 31 -4.83 7.81 22.84
N TRP A 32 -4.90 9.05 22.36
CA TRP A 32 -3.90 9.61 21.45
C TRP A 32 -2.47 9.51 21.99
N SER A 33 -2.23 9.92 23.23
CA SER A 33 -0.90 9.86 23.84
C SER A 33 -0.34 8.45 23.94
N GLU A 34 -1.16 7.47 24.34
CA GLU A 34 -0.74 6.06 24.43
C GLU A 34 -0.37 5.48 23.07
N LEU A 35 -1.12 5.86 22.02
CA LEU A 35 -0.84 5.46 20.65
C LEU A 35 0.48 6.05 20.15
N VAL A 36 0.73 7.33 20.45
CA VAL A 36 2.00 8.02 20.12
C VAL A 36 3.16 7.41 20.90
N ASP A 37 2.98 7.14 22.21
CA ASP A 37 3.99 6.48 23.04
C ASP A 37 4.40 5.11 22.48
N ARG A 38 3.44 4.29 22.07
CA ARG A 38 3.70 2.99 21.45
C ARG A 38 4.52 3.11 20.16
N ASN A 39 4.20 4.09 19.32
CA ASN A 39 4.91 4.32 18.08
C ASN A 39 6.33 4.86 18.34
N LYS A 40 6.48 5.83 19.25
CA LYS A 40 7.75 6.39 19.68
C LYS A 40 8.68 5.31 20.25
N ALA A 41 8.16 4.49 21.19
CA ALA A 41 8.91 3.44 21.86
C ALA A 41 9.54 2.42 20.88
N MET A 42 8.85 2.13 19.76
CA MET A 42 9.40 1.26 18.72
C MET A 42 10.68 1.84 18.11
N HIS A 43 10.70 3.13 17.83
CA HIS A 43 11.89 3.80 17.28
C HIS A 43 12.99 3.95 18.33
N THR A 44 12.65 4.33 19.57
CA THR A 44 13.61 4.44 20.67
C THR A 44 14.29 3.11 20.97
N LYS A 45 13.53 2.01 20.91
CA LYS A 45 14.08 0.65 21.07
C LYS A 45 15.11 0.29 19.98
N LYS A 46 14.85 0.72 18.74
CA LYS A 46 15.75 0.46 17.60
C LYS A 46 16.96 1.39 17.58
N PHE A 47 16.81 2.62 18.02
CA PHE A 47 17.82 3.69 18.00
C PHE A 47 17.93 4.34 19.39
N PRO A 48 18.42 3.62 20.41
CA PRO A 48 18.50 4.17 21.77
C PRO A 48 19.43 5.38 21.89
N GLU A 49 20.43 5.47 21.01
CA GLU A 49 21.36 6.60 20.91
C GLU A 49 20.72 7.91 20.43
N LEU A 50 19.54 7.83 19.80
CA LEU A 50 18.78 8.98 19.30
C LEU A 50 17.56 9.31 20.17
N THR A 51 17.49 8.79 21.40
CA THR A 51 16.31 8.94 22.27
C THR A 51 15.88 10.39 22.43
N GLU A 52 16.79 11.32 22.72
CA GLU A 52 16.48 12.74 22.91
C GLU A 52 15.93 13.39 21.65
N GLU A 53 16.51 13.07 20.48
CA GLU A 53 16.04 13.60 19.20
C GLU A 53 14.68 13.00 18.82
N ILE A 54 14.45 11.71 19.12
CA ILE A 54 13.15 11.04 18.92
C ILE A 54 12.10 11.72 19.80
N GLU A 55 12.38 11.99 21.06
CA GLU A 55 11.45 12.68 21.96
C GLU A 55 11.11 14.08 21.45
N ALA A 56 12.09 14.84 21.02
CA ALA A 56 11.89 16.17 20.45
C ALA A 56 11.01 16.14 19.18
N ALA A 57 11.27 15.21 18.26
CA ALA A 57 10.47 15.06 17.05
C ALA A 57 9.03 14.60 17.37
N TYR A 58 8.88 13.70 18.34
CA TYR A 58 7.57 13.18 18.74
C TYR A 58 6.72 14.18 19.54
N GLN A 59 7.31 15.25 20.10
CA GLN A 59 6.51 16.35 20.64
C GLN A 59 5.60 16.96 19.57
N TYR A 60 6.09 17.12 18.34
CA TYR A 60 5.26 17.54 17.20
C TYR A 60 4.14 16.54 16.87
N VAL A 61 4.35 15.24 17.12
CA VAL A 61 3.32 14.22 16.93
C VAL A 61 2.25 14.29 18.00
N TYR A 62 2.63 14.44 19.28
CA TYR A 62 1.65 14.65 20.38
C TYR A 62 0.76 15.85 20.10
N ASP A 63 1.33 16.92 19.59
CA ASP A 63 0.65 18.20 19.29
C ASP A 63 -0.11 18.16 17.95
N LYS A 64 -0.14 17.01 17.24
CA LYS A 64 -0.76 16.84 15.92
C LYS A 64 -0.24 17.84 14.86
N LYS A 65 1.02 18.26 14.98
CA LYS A 65 1.73 19.13 14.03
C LYS A 65 2.39 18.34 12.91
N VAL A 66 2.85 17.14 13.23
CA VAL A 66 3.47 16.19 12.32
C VAL A 66 2.91 14.79 12.62
N LEU A 67 2.78 13.97 11.60
CA LEU A 67 2.42 12.57 11.78
C LEU A 67 3.44 11.64 11.10
N PRO A 68 3.80 10.53 11.75
CA PRO A 68 4.41 9.37 11.11
C PRO A 68 3.51 8.79 10.02
N SER A 69 4.00 7.85 9.27
CA SER A 69 3.16 7.01 8.42
C SER A 69 1.95 6.50 9.21
N MET A 70 0.74 6.62 8.63
CA MET A 70 -0.46 6.14 9.33
C MET A 70 -0.43 4.63 9.58
N ARG A 71 0.29 3.88 8.77
CA ARG A 71 0.54 2.44 9.02
C ARG A 71 1.50 2.24 10.17
N SER A 72 2.51 3.09 10.31
CA SER A 72 3.38 3.13 11.50
C SER A 72 2.56 3.39 12.76
N MET A 73 1.66 4.35 12.73
CA MET A 73 0.75 4.64 13.85
C MET A 73 -0.17 3.45 14.17
N GLN A 74 -0.73 2.79 13.16
CA GLN A 74 -1.63 1.65 13.31
C GLN A 74 -0.92 0.42 13.87
N PHE A 75 0.25 0.08 13.32
CA PHE A 75 0.95 -1.19 13.59
C PHE A 75 2.20 -1.06 14.46
N GLY A 76 2.56 0.14 14.90
CA GLY A 76 3.75 0.39 15.73
C GLY A 76 3.92 -0.61 16.86
N GLY A 77 5.18 -0.92 17.19
CA GLY A 77 5.57 -1.95 18.13
C GLY A 77 5.68 -3.34 17.48
N LYS A 78 5.35 -4.39 18.22
CA LYS A 78 5.56 -5.78 17.81
C LYS A 78 5.12 -6.16 16.39
N PRO A 79 3.97 -5.69 15.85
CA PRO A 79 3.58 -6.03 14.47
C PRO A 79 4.57 -5.55 13.41
N ILE A 80 5.18 -4.37 13.58
CA ILE A 80 6.23 -3.87 12.67
C ILE A 80 7.58 -4.52 12.97
N GLU A 81 7.89 -4.78 14.23
CA GLU A 81 9.13 -5.49 14.61
C GLU A 81 9.19 -6.90 14.00
N VAL A 82 8.04 -7.58 13.89
CA VAL A 82 7.93 -8.91 13.27
C VAL A 82 7.81 -8.84 11.75
N ALA A 83 7.09 -7.85 11.21
CA ALA A 83 6.84 -7.68 9.79
C ALA A 83 7.05 -6.21 9.38
N PRO A 84 8.31 -5.79 9.17
CA PRO A 84 8.68 -4.40 8.93
C PRO A 84 7.99 -3.75 7.72
N ASN A 85 7.60 -4.52 6.71
CA ASN A 85 6.82 -4.02 5.57
C ASN A 85 5.51 -3.32 5.98
N ARG A 86 4.99 -3.61 7.17
CA ARG A 86 3.76 -2.99 7.71
C ARG A 86 3.91 -1.50 8.06
N ILE A 87 5.15 -0.97 8.09
CA ILE A 87 5.37 0.46 8.32
C ILE A 87 5.00 1.30 7.10
N PHE A 88 5.03 0.69 5.91
CA PHE A 88 4.80 1.36 4.64
C PHE A 88 3.33 1.33 4.23
N ASN A 89 2.82 2.45 3.73
CA ASN A 89 1.43 2.58 3.34
C ASN A 89 1.12 1.85 2.03
N CYS A 90 2.02 1.93 1.06
CA CYS A 90 1.81 1.47 -0.30
C CYS A 90 3.07 0.84 -0.90
N ALA A 91 2.85 0.05 -1.94
CA ALA A 91 3.90 -0.58 -2.73
C ALA A 91 3.48 -0.68 -4.20
N TYR A 92 4.45 -0.94 -5.07
CA TYR A 92 4.22 -1.26 -6.47
C TYR A 92 5.05 -2.46 -6.89
N LEU A 93 4.44 -3.34 -7.71
CA LEU A 93 5.15 -4.43 -8.39
C LEU A 93 4.54 -4.72 -9.77
N PRO A 94 5.35 -5.10 -10.77
CA PRO A 94 4.84 -5.71 -11.99
C PRO A 94 4.42 -7.17 -11.69
N ILE A 95 3.42 -7.69 -12.42
CA ILE A 95 3.13 -9.11 -12.40
C ILE A 95 3.93 -9.77 -13.54
N ASP A 96 5.20 -9.94 -13.29
CA ASP A 96 6.20 -10.47 -14.23
C ASP A 96 6.86 -11.78 -13.76
N ASP A 97 6.42 -12.26 -12.61
CA ASP A 97 6.87 -13.51 -11.98
C ASP A 97 5.67 -14.14 -11.27
N TRP A 98 5.52 -15.47 -11.36
CA TRP A 98 4.41 -16.17 -10.70
C TRP A 98 4.36 -15.96 -9.17
N ARG A 99 5.51 -15.63 -8.56
CA ARG A 99 5.59 -15.29 -7.14
C ARG A 99 4.95 -13.95 -6.81
N SER A 100 4.75 -13.07 -7.77
CA SER A 100 4.09 -11.78 -7.55
C SER A 100 2.67 -11.93 -7.01
N PHE A 101 1.93 -12.97 -7.38
CA PHE A 101 0.57 -13.20 -6.89
C PHE A 101 0.49 -13.38 -5.37
N HIS A 102 1.36 -14.23 -4.80
CA HIS A 102 1.34 -14.42 -3.34
C HIS A 102 1.94 -13.22 -2.58
N GLU A 103 2.86 -12.48 -3.19
CA GLU A 103 3.36 -11.23 -2.62
C GLU A 103 2.26 -10.17 -2.55
N VAL A 104 1.38 -10.07 -3.55
CA VAL A 104 0.19 -9.20 -3.49
C VAL A 104 -0.70 -9.60 -2.32
N MET A 105 -1.01 -10.89 -2.16
CA MET A 105 -1.81 -11.37 -1.02
C MET A 105 -1.16 -10.98 0.32
N PHE A 106 0.12 -11.23 0.47
CA PHE A 106 0.87 -10.89 1.68
C PHE A 106 0.85 -9.40 2.00
N LEU A 107 1.11 -8.55 1.00
CA LEU A 107 1.11 -7.10 1.14
C LEU A 107 -0.27 -6.56 1.54
N LEU A 108 -1.32 -6.99 0.84
CA LEU A 108 -2.69 -6.56 1.13
C LEU A 108 -3.14 -7.00 2.53
N LEU A 109 -2.85 -8.25 2.93
CA LEU A 109 -3.13 -8.76 4.28
C LEU A 109 -2.33 -8.01 5.35
N GLY A 110 -1.12 -7.55 5.03
CA GLY A 110 -0.31 -6.67 5.87
C GLY A 110 -0.85 -5.24 6.00
N GLY A 111 -1.84 -4.88 5.18
CA GLY A 111 -2.46 -3.55 5.17
C GLY A 111 -1.82 -2.57 4.19
N THR A 112 -0.92 -3.03 3.32
CA THR A 112 -0.27 -2.21 2.29
C THR A 112 -1.18 -2.06 1.08
N GLY A 113 -1.39 -0.84 0.58
CA GLY A 113 -2.03 -0.61 -0.72
C GLY A 113 -1.08 -0.99 -1.86
N VAL A 114 -1.58 -1.61 -2.92
CA VAL A 114 -0.72 -2.17 -3.98
C VAL A 114 -1.09 -1.59 -5.34
N GLY A 115 -0.12 -0.92 -5.97
CA GLY A 115 -0.12 -0.70 -7.41
C GLY A 115 0.52 -1.90 -8.11
N TYR A 116 -0.06 -2.33 -9.21
CA TYR A 116 0.51 -3.42 -9.99
C TYR A 116 0.38 -3.18 -11.48
N SER A 117 1.28 -3.80 -12.24
CA SER A 117 1.27 -3.68 -13.70
C SER A 117 0.94 -5.01 -14.35
N VAL A 118 -0.03 -4.97 -15.24
CA VAL A 118 -0.37 -6.04 -16.18
C VAL A 118 -0.04 -5.64 -17.63
N GLN A 119 0.90 -4.70 -17.84
CA GLN A 119 1.36 -4.35 -19.18
C GLN A 119 1.90 -5.59 -19.90
N PHE A 120 1.74 -5.67 -21.21
CA PHE A 120 2.15 -6.82 -22.01
C PHE A 120 3.59 -7.25 -21.74
N HIS A 121 4.54 -6.31 -21.67
CA HIS A 121 5.95 -6.65 -21.47
C HIS A 121 6.26 -7.20 -20.06
N HIS A 122 5.36 -6.99 -19.07
CA HIS A 122 5.45 -7.62 -17.77
C HIS A 122 4.81 -9.01 -17.78
N VAL A 123 3.55 -9.10 -18.19
CA VAL A 123 2.80 -10.36 -18.21
C VAL A 123 3.47 -11.40 -19.10
N ASN A 124 4.07 -10.99 -20.22
CA ASN A 124 4.80 -11.89 -21.14
C ASN A 124 6.04 -12.56 -20.50
N LYS A 125 6.54 -12.03 -19.38
CA LYS A 125 7.64 -12.67 -18.61
C LYS A 125 7.15 -13.82 -17.74
N LEU A 126 5.85 -13.92 -17.48
CA LEU A 126 5.31 -15.09 -16.79
C LEU A 126 5.62 -16.37 -17.58
N PRO A 127 5.99 -17.47 -16.92
CA PRO A 127 6.16 -18.75 -17.58
C PRO A 127 4.88 -19.21 -18.25
N GLU A 128 5.02 -20.11 -19.20
CA GLU A 128 3.90 -20.86 -19.75
C GLU A 128 3.26 -21.74 -18.67
N ILE A 129 1.97 -22.03 -18.83
CA ILE A 129 1.23 -22.92 -17.93
C ILE A 129 1.74 -24.35 -18.13
N VAL A 130 1.97 -25.03 -17.00
CA VAL A 130 2.27 -26.45 -16.93
C VAL A 130 1.22 -27.11 -16.06
N LYS A 131 0.23 -27.77 -16.66
CA LYS A 131 -0.85 -28.42 -15.87
C LYS A 131 -0.27 -29.42 -14.86
N PRO A 132 -0.70 -29.37 -13.59
CA PRO A 132 -0.26 -30.33 -12.60
C PRO A 132 -0.76 -31.74 -12.91
N SER A 133 0.03 -32.76 -12.57
CA SER A 133 -0.34 -34.14 -12.78
C SER A 133 -1.59 -34.54 -11.98
N ALA A 134 -2.64 -35.00 -12.65
CA ALA A 134 -3.84 -35.52 -12.01
C ALA A 134 -3.60 -36.80 -11.21
N LYS A 135 -2.53 -37.57 -11.54
CA LYS A 135 -2.18 -38.85 -10.89
C LYS A 135 -1.59 -38.67 -9.48
N ARG A 136 -1.15 -37.45 -9.13
CA ARG A 136 -0.53 -37.16 -7.83
C ARG A 136 -1.21 -35.96 -7.19
N THR A 137 -1.77 -36.18 -6.02
CA THR A 137 -2.37 -35.11 -5.20
C THR A 137 -1.54 -34.90 -3.94
N ARG A 138 -1.15 -33.65 -3.68
CA ARG A 138 -0.45 -33.23 -2.45
C ARG A 138 -1.43 -32.47 -1.57
N ARG A 139 -1.54 -32.86 -0.29
CA ARG A 139 -2.25 -32.08 0.72
C ARG A 139 -1.37 -30.90 1.15
N HIS A 140 -1.96 -29.72 1.24
CA HIS A 140 -1.35 -28.51 1.81
C HIS A 140 -2.21 -27.99 2.95
N LEU A 141 -1.70 -28.08 4.17
CA LEU A 141 -2.32 -27.52 5.36
C LEU A 141 -2.02 -26.03 5.40
N ILE A 142 -3.06 -25.19 5.44
CA ILE A 142 -2.93 -23.73 5.42
C ILE A 142 -2.82 -23.22 6.83
N GLY A 143 -1.69 -22.57 7.16
CA GLY A 143 -1.48 -21.95 8.45
C GLY A 143 -2.40 -20.73 8.69
N ASP A 144 -2.81 -20.54 9.95
CA ASP A 144 -3.67 -19.42 10.38
C ASP A 144 -2.87 -18.14 10.58
N SER A 145 -2.27 -17.65 9.50
CA SER A 145 -1.44 -16.44 9.47
C SER A 145 -1.52 -15.76 8.11
N ILE A 146 -1.02 -14.53 8.03
CA ILE A 146 -0.86 -13.79 6.76
C ILE A 146 0.02 -14.59 5.79
N GLU A 147 1.14 -15.12 6.29
CA GLU A 147 2.06 -15.95 5.55
C GLU A 147 1.39 -17.25 5.06
N GLY A 148 0.60 -17.90 5.92
CA GLY A 148 -0.11 -19.12 5.56
C GLY A 148 -1.12 -18.93 4.43
N TRP A 149 -1.85 -17.83 4.44
CA TRP A 149 -2.78 -17.49 3.35
C TRP A 149 -2.03 -17.17 2.05
N ALA A 150 -0.96 -16.40 2.14
CA ALA A 150 -0.12 -16.10 0.97
C ALA A 150 0.57 -17.36 0.43
N ASP A 151 1.04 -18.27 1.30
CA ASP A 151 1.63 -19.54 0.91
C ASP A 151 0.62 -20.45 0.20
N ALA A 152 -0.67 -20.42 0.55
CA ALA A 152 -1.69 -21.15 -0.20
C ALA A 152 -1.75 -20.69 -1.67
N VAL A 153 -1.73 -19.37 -1.91
CA VAL A 153 -1.64 -18.82 -3.28
C VAL A 153 -0.32 -19.22 -3.94
N LYS A 154 0.80 -19.15 -3.23
CA LYS A 154 2.12 -19.53 -3.73
C LYS A 154 2.17 -21.00 -4.19
N VAL A 155 1.63 -21.89 -3.39
CA VAL A 155 1.60 -23.32 -3.70
C VAL A 155 0.73 -23.61 -4.91
N LEU A 156 -0.42 -22.93 -5.03
CA LEU A 156 -1.28 -23.02 -6.21
C LEU A 156 -0.55 -22.55 -7.47
N MET A 157 0.02 -21.34 -7.44
CA MET A 157 0.78 -20.78 -8.57
C MET A 157 1.94 -21.70 -8.97
N LYS A 158 2.70 -22.18 -7.99
CA LYS A 158 3.81 -23.09 -8.24
C LYS A 158 3.37 -24.37 -8.97
N SER A 159 2.21 -24.93 -8.61
CA SER A 159 1.70 -26.16 -9.23
C SER A 159 1.37 -25.99 -10.72
N TYR A 160 0.97 -24.78 -11.15
CA TYR A 160 0.61 -24.46 -12.53
C TYR A 160 1.72 -23.79 -13.36
N PHE A 161 2.71 -23.16 -12.72
CA PHE A 161 3.82 -22.51 -13.45
C PHE A 161 5.12 -23.31 -13.44
N VAL A 162 5.31 -24.15 -12.44
CA VAL A 162 6.50 -25.01 -12.33
C VAL A 162 6.15 -26.47 -12.57
N GLY A 163 4.87 -26.82 -12.44
CA GLY A 163 4.38 -28.19 -12.55
C GLY A 163 4.51 -28.96 -11.24
N GLY A 164 4.12 -30.23 -11.29
CA GLY A 164 4.18 -31.14 -10.14
C GLY A 164 2.82 -31.78 -9.84
N SER A 165 2.51 -31.94 -8.57
CA SER A 165 1.27 -32.57 -8.10
C SER A 165 0.12 -31.57 -8.05
N LYS A 166 -1.11 -32.04 -8.29
CA LYS A 166 -2.31 -31.27 -7.96
C LYS A 166 -2.37 -31.00 -6.45
N VAL A 167 -2.79 -29.81 -6.05
CA VAL A 167 -2.85 -29.42 -4.64
C VAL A 167 -4.27 -29.59 -4.11
N ARG A 168 -4.40 -30.22 -2.95
CA ARG A 168 -5.62 -30.24 -2.16
C ARG A 168 -5.40 -29.43 -0.88
N PHE A 169 -6.08 -28.32 -0.78
CA PHE A 169 -5.97 -27.42 0.38
C PHE A 169 -6.74 -27.94 1.57
N ASP A 170 -6.14 -27.84 2.74
CA ASP A 170 -6.71 -28.14 4.03
C ASP A 170 -6.78 -26.88 4.88
N TYR A 171 -7.98 -26.51 5.28
CA TYR A 171 -8.30 -25.26 5.98
C TYR A 171 -8.52 -25.46 7.48
N SER A 172 -8.24 -26.64 8.01
CA SER A 172 -8.59 -27.01 9.40
C SER A 172 -7.93 -26.15 10.46
N ASP A 173 -6.73 -25.62 10.20
CA ASP A 173 -6.01 -24.76 11.14
C ASP A 173 -6.48 -23.31 11.13
N ILE A 174 -7.25 -22.89 10.11
CA ILE A 174 -7.73 -21.52 10.04
C ILE A 174 -8.83 -21.31 11.09
N ARG A 175 -8.66 -20.29 11.94
CA ARG A 175 -9.62 -19.93 12.98
C ARG A 175 -11.01 -19.69 12.40
N PRO A 176 -12.07 -20.02 13.16
CA PRO A 176 -13.45 -19.86 12.71
C PRO A 176 -13.83 -18.39 12.53
N LYS A 177 -14.87 -18.18 11.70
CA LYS A 177 -15.49 -16.86 11.53
C LYS A 177 -15.92 -16.28 12.89
N GLY A 178 -15.60 -15.02 13.11
CA GLY A 178 -15.95 -14.30 14.33
C GLY A 178 -14.87 -14.32 15.44
N ALA A 179 -13.83 -15.17 15.35
CA ALA A 179 -12.73 -15.14 16.29
C ALA A 179 -12.02 -13.77 16.30
N ARG A 180 -11.54 -13.33 17.47
CA ARG A 180 -10.90 -12.02 17.63
C ARG A 180 -9.53 -11.96 16.94
N LEU A 181 -9.29 -10.89 16.20
CA LEU A 181 -7.98 -10.60 15.61
C LEU A 181 -7.19 -9.67 16.55
N VAL A 182 -6.14 -10.20 17.16
CA VAL A 182 -5.33 -9.48 18.17
C VAL A 182 -4.50 -8.37 17.53
N THR A 183 -3.88 -8.65 16.37
CA THR A 183 -2.91 -7.73 15.74
C THR A 183 -3.57 -6.58 15.00
N SER A 184 -4.60 -6.86 14.20
CA SER A 184 -5.27 -5.87 13.34
C SER A 184 -6.54 -5.31 13.95
N GLY A 185 -7.04 -5.94 15.02
CA GLY A 185 -8.37 -5.69 15.57
C GLY A 185 -9.47 -6.24 14.66
N GLY A 186 -10.70 -6.31 15.17
CA GLY A 186 -11.83 -6.87 14.45
C GLY A 186 -11.99 -8.38 14.63
N ARG A 187 -12.72 -9.00 13.71
CA ARG A 187 -13.09 -10.42 13.77
C ARG A 187 -12.60 -11.17 12.54
N ALA A 188 -12.19 -12.42 12.71
CA ALA A 188 -11.74 -13.29 11.64
C ALA A 188 -12.88 -13.63 10.67
N PRO A 189 -12.58 -13.73 9.35
CA PRO A 189 -13.58 -14.10 8.34
C PRO A 189 -13.85 -15.60 8.29
N GLY A 190 -12.98 -16.41 8.90
CA GLY A 190 -12.93 -17.85 8.68
C GLY A 190 -12.26 -18.23 7.36
N PRO A 191 -12.29 -19.51 6.99
CA PRO A 191 -11.58 -20.02 5.81
C PRO A 191 -12.26 -19.74 4.47
N GLN A 192 -13.56 -19.40 4.47
CA GLN A 192 -14.37 -19.35 3.26
C GLN A 192 -13.86 -18.36 2.20
N PRO A 193 -13.46 -17.11 2.54
CA PRO A 193 -12.96 -16.15 1.55
C PRO A 193 -11.70 -16.66 0.82
N LEU A 194 -10.78 -17.30 1.54
CA LEU A 194 -9.58 -17.87 0.92
C LEU A 194 -9.94 -19.08 0.03
N ARG A 195 -10.87 -19.93 0.47
CA ARG A 195 -11.35 -21.07 -0.32
C ARG A 195 -11.93 -20.61 -1.66
N GLU A 196 -12.80 -19.61 -1.64
CA GLU A 196 -13.40 -19.04 -2.86
C GLU A 196 -12.34 -18.42 -3.77
N CYS A 197 -11.37 -17.70 -3.20
CA CYS A 197 -10.25 -17.15 -3.94
C CYS A 197 -9.47 -18.24 -4.66
N LEU A 198 -9.02 -19.27 -3.95
CA LEU A 198 -8.22 -20.36 -4.54
C LEU A 198 -8.99 -21.10 -5.64
N VAL A 199 -10.30 -21.33 -5.46
CA VAL A 199 -11.15 -21.95 -6.50
C VAL A 199 -11.22 -21.06 -7.74
N LYS A 200 -11.41 -19.75 -7.59
CA LYS A 200 -11.47 -18.82 -8.73
C LYS A 200 -10.13 -18.69 -9.45
N LEU A 201 -9.02 -18.64 -8.72
CA LEU A 201 -7.68 -18.64 -9.30
C LEU A 201 -7.41 -19.92 -10.07
N GLU A 202 -7.69 -21.08 -9.46
CA GLU A 202 -7.54 -22.38 -10.11
C GLU A 202 -8.45 -22.52 -11.34
N GLY A 203 -9.66 -21.94 -11.30
CA GLY A 203 -10.60 -21.90 -12.43
C GLY A 203 -10.01 -21.23 -13.67
N ILE A 204 -9.30 -20.11 -13.52
CA ILE A 204 -8.60 -19.44 -14.62
C ILE A 204 -7.45 -20.32 -15.12
N LEU A 205 -6.63 -20.85 -14.21
CA LEU A 205 -5.45 -21.64 -14.57
C LEU A 205 -5.77 -22.96 -15.24
N CYS A 206 -6.82 -23.67 -14.79
CA CYS A 206 -7.19 -24.97 -15.36
C CYS A 206 -7.86 -24.87 -16.75
N ASN A 207 -8.38 -23.69 -17.11
CA ASN A 207 -8.92 -23.44 -18.46
C ASN A 207 -7.83 -23.24 -19.51
N LYS A 208 -6.57 -23.12 -19.11
CA LYS A 208 -5.41 -23.06 -20.01
C LYS A 208 -4.86 -24.45 -20.31
N ASP A 209 -4.30 -24.61 -21.49
CA ASP A 209 -3.53 -25.82 -21.82
C ASP A 209 -2.04 -25.65 -21.46
N THR A 210 -1.33 -26.77 -21.36
CA THR A 210 0.12 -26.73 -21.16
C THR A 210 0.78 -26.05 -22.37
N GLY A 211 1.59 -25.03 -22.11
CA GLY A 211 2.21 -24.18 -23.12
C GLY A 211 1.48 -22.85 -23.34
N ASP A 212 0.25 -22.70 -22.84
CA ASP A 212 -0.45 -21.41 -22.91
C ASP A 212 0.14 -20.38 -21.93
N LYS A 213 -0.08 -19.11 -22.24
CA LYS A 213 0.23 -17.98 -21.34
C LYS A 213 -1.04 -17.32 -20.84
N LEU A 214 -0.95 -16.71 -19.66
CA LEU A 214 -1.99 -15.84 -19.15
C LEU A 214 -2.02 -14.52 -19.94
N THR A 215 -3.23 -14.01 -20.16
CA THR A 215 -3.43 -12.67 -20.73
C THR A 215 -3.43 -11.58 -19.62
N PRO A 216 -3.20 -10.31 -19.95
CA PRO A 216 -3.30 -9.22 -18.98
C PRO A 216 -4.61 -9.18 -18.22
N ILE A 217 -5.76 -9.40 -18.89
CA ILE A 217 -7.08 -9.37 -18.24
C ILE A 217 -7.26 -10.55 -17.28
N GLU A 218 -6.74 -11.74 -17.58
CA GLU A 218 -6.77 -12.90 -16.69
C GLU A 218 -5.91 -12.64 -15.44
N VAL A 219 -4.72 -12.09 -15.61
CA VAL A 219 -3.83 -11.68 -14.50
C VAL A 219 -4.50 -10.62 -13.64
N HIS A 220 -5.12 -9.62 -14.25
CA HIS A 220 -5.89 -8.58 -13.56
C HIS A 220 -7.02 -9.18 -12.71
N ASP A 221 -7.83 -10.06 -13.30
CA ASP A 221 -8.92 -10.73 -12.59
C ASP A 221 -8.41 -11.58 -11.42
N MET A 222 -7.28 -12.28 -11.57
CA MET A 222 -6.65 -13.05 -10.49
C MET A 222 -6.23 -12.15 -9.32
N VAL A 223 -5.61 -11.01 -9.58
CA VAL A 223 -5.24 -10.05 -8.54
C VAL A 223 -6.49 -9.47 -7.84
N CYS A 224 -7.55 -9.21 -8.59
CA CYS A 224 -8.83 -8.75 -8.02
C CYS A 224 -9.49 -9.82 -7.13
N TYR A 225 -9.43 -11.10 -7.47
CA TYR A 225 -9.92 -12.19 -6.61
C TYR A 225 -9.09 -12.34 -5.32
N ILE A 226 -7.79 -12.10 -5.38
CA ILE A 226 -6.94 -12.03 -4.18
C ILE A 226 -7.40 -10.89 -3.27
N ALA A 227 -7.70 -9.71 -3.84
CA ALA A 227 -8.20 -8.57 -3.08
C ALA A 227 -9.59 -8.82 -2.46
N ASP A 228 -10.46 -9.56 -3.14
CA ASP A 228 -11.76 -9.97 -2.58
C ASP A 228 -11.59 -10.79 -1.29
N ALA A 229 -10.67 -11.75 -1.29
CA ALA A 229 -10.39 -12.57 -0.11
C ALA A 229 -9.86 -11.73 1.06
N VAL A 230 -8.99 -10.76 0.77
CA VAL A 230 -8.42 -9.84 1.78
C VAL A 230 -9.50 -8.93 2.36
N LEU A 231 -10.38 -8.39 1.52
CA LEU A 231 -11.46 -7.50 1.95
C LEU A 231 -12.46 -8.22 2.86
N ALA A 232 -12.85 -9.44 2.47
CA ALA A 232 -13.71 -10.28 3.29
C ALA A 232 -13.04 -10.67 4.62
N GLY A 233 -11.69 -10.64 4.67
CA GLY A 233 -10.87 -10.88 5.85
C GLY A 233 -10.97 -9.84 6.95
N GLY A 234 -11.83 -8.83 6.81
CA GLY A 234 -12.03 -7.79 7.83
C GLY A 234 -10.84 -6.81 7.96
N ILE A 235 -9.79 -6.98 7.15
CA ILE A 235 -8.73 -6.00 6.99
C ILE A 235 -9.26 -4.91 6.09
N ARG A 236 -9.24 -3.69 6.57
CA ARG A 236 -9.87 -2.53 5.96
C ARG A 236 -9.28 -2.26 4.57
N ARG A 237 -10.14 -2.35 3.54
CA ARG A 237 -9.92 -1.92 2.15
C ARG A 237 -8.63 -2.45 1.53
N ALA A 238 -8.76 -3.46 0.70
CA ALA A 238 -7.79 -3.70 -0.36
C ALA A 238 -7.78 -2.48 -1.28
N ALA A 239 -6.72 -1.70 -1.26
CA ALA A 239 -6.53 -0.59 -2.19
C ALA A 239 -5.61 -1.07 -3.30
N LEU A 240 -6.13 -1.09 -4.54
CA LEU A 240 -5.42 -1.53 -5.73
C LEU A 240 -5.48 -0.47 -6.83
N ILE A 241 -4.41 -0.37 -7.61
CA ILE A 241 -4.42 0.24 -8.93
C ILE A 241 -3.75 -0.71 -9.93
N SER A 242 -4.43 -0.95 -11.04
CA SER A 242 -3.93 -1.73 -12.17
C SER A 242 -3.40 -0.80 -13.25
N LEU A 243 -2.16 -1.02 -13.67
CA LEU A 243 -1.53 -0.33 -14.79
C LEU A 243 -1.43 -1.29 -15.98
N PHE A 244 -1.85 -0.86 -17.16
CA PHE A 244 -1.87 -1.69 -18.35
C PHE A 244 -1.44 -0.93 -19.61
N SER A 245 -1.14 -1.66 -20.68
CA SER A 245 -0.62 -1.11 -21.93
C SER A 245 -1.69 -0.33 -22.70
N ALA A 246 -1.30 0.77 -23.32
CA ALA A 246 -2.21 1.61 -24.10
C ALA A 246 -2.86 0.91 -25.30
N SER A 247 -2.26 -0.18 -25.80
CA SER A 247 -2.78 -1.01 -26.88
C SER A 247 -3.62 -2.21 -26.41
N ASP A 248 -3.94 -2.29 -25.12
CA ASP A 248 -4.71 -3.40 -24.54
C ASP A 248 -6.20 -3.08 -24.55
N ASP A 249 -6.89 -3.45 -25.63
CA ASP A 249 -8.33 -3.18 -25.81
C ASP A 249 -9.19 -3.91 -24.77
N GLU A 250 -8.79 -5.12 -24.34
CA GLU A 250 -9.55 -5.86 -23.32
C GLU A 250 -9.50 -5.15 -21.96
N MET A 251 -8.32 -4.66 -21.57
CA MET A 251 -8.17 -3.88 -20.34
C MET A 251 -8.87 -2.51 -20.42
N ILE A 252 -8.81 -1.82 -21.57
CA ILE A 252 -9.55 -0.56 -21.79
C ILE A 252 -11.05 -0.79 -21.60
N ALA A 253 -11.59 -1.90 -22.11
CA ALA A 253 -13.01 -2.25 -22.05
C ALA A 253 -13.42 -2.99 -20.77
N SER A 254 -12.49 -3.29 -19.86
CA SER A 254 -12.69 -4.18 -18.72
C SER A 254 -13.82 -3.77 -17.78
N LYS A 255 -14.14 -2.46 -17.73
CA LYS A 255 -15.22 -1.87 -16.95
C LYS A 255 -16.23 -1.12 -17.85
N SER A 256 -16.52 -1.70 -19.01
CA SER A 256 -17.55 -1.19 -19.91
C SER A 256 -18.85 -2.00 -19.81
N GLY A 257 -19.98 -1.39 -20.11
CA GLY A 257 -21.29 -2.04 -20.03
C GLY A 257 -21.64 -2.48 -18.60
N HIS A 258 -22.34 -3.58 -18.48
CA HIS A 258 -22.75 -4.17 -17.18
C HIS A 258 -21.66 -5.04 -16.55
N TRP A 259 -20.41 -4.55 -16.50
CA TRP A 259 -19.26 -5.32 -15.98
C TRP A 259 -19.43 -5.75 -14.53
N TRP A 260 -20.13 -5.00 -13.69
CA TRP A 260 -20.36 -5.30 -12.28
C TRP A 260 -21.21 -6.56 -12.05
N GLU A 261 -22.02 -6.97 -13.02
CA GLU A 261 -22.80 -8.20 -12.97
C GLU A 261 -21.95 -9.42 -13.34
N LYS A 262 -21.13 -9.28 -14.39
CA LYS A 262 -20.32 -10.39 -14.94
C LYS A 262 -18.97 -10.56 -14.24
N ASN A 263 -18.34 -9.45 -13.89
CA ASN A 263 -16.99 -9.39 -13.34
C ASN A 263 -16.90 -8.44 -12.14
N PRO A 264 -17.68 -8.66 -11.05
CA PRO A 264 -17.75 -7.76 -9.91
C PRO A 264 -16.41 -7.56 -9.19
N GLN A 265 -15.50 -8.54 -9.27
CA GLN A 265 -14.15 -8.45 -8.70
C GLN A 265 -13.34 -7.28 -9.26
N ARG A 266 -13.57 -6.86 -10.51
CA ARG A 266 -12.88 -5.71 -11.13
C ARG A 266 -13.13 -4.39 -10.42
N GLY A 267 -14.18 -4.30 -9.61
CA GLY A 267 -14.41 -3.17 -8.72
C GLY A 267 -13.38 -3.02 -7.59
N ARG A 268 -12.47 -3.97 -7.39
CA ARG A 268 -11.41 -3.91 -6.36
C ARG A 268 -10.23 -3.06 -6.74
N ALA A 269 -10.01 -2.80 -8.02
CA ALA A 269 -8.90 -1.99 -8.51
C ALA A 269 -9.40 -0.78 -9.29
N ASN A 270 -8.73 0.36 -9.13
CA ASN A 270 -8.76 1.41 -10.13
C ASN A 270 -7.91 0.97 -11.33
N ASN A 271 -8.35 1.27 -12.54
CA ASN A 271 -7.63 0.91 -13.75
C ASN A 271 -7.07 2.16 -14.41
N SER A 272 -5.78 2.15 -14.77
CA SER A 272 -5.14 3.26 -15.46
C SER A 272 -4.29 2.76 -16.63
N VAL A 273 -4.47 3.39 -17.78
CA VAL A 273 -3.65 3.15 -18.96
C VAL A 273 -2.33 3.90 -18.84
N VAL A 274 -1.22 3.22 -19.13
CA VAL A 274 0.10 3.83 -19.12
C VAL A 274 0.36 4.52 -20.44
N LEU A 275 0.58 5.83 -20.37
CA LEU A 275 0.93 6.67 -21.51
C LEU A 275 2.35 7.17 -21.37
N MET A 276 3.22 6.79 -22.33
CA MET A 276 4.59 7.28 -22.36
C MET A 276 4.59 8.70 -22.90
N ARG A 277 5.06 9.68 -22.10
CA ARG A 277 5.02 11.11 -22.46
C ARG A 277 5.69 11.45 -23.79
N HIS A 278 6.72 10.72 -24.15
CA HIS A 278 7.46 10.93 -25.40
C HIS A 278 6.88 10.19 -26.61
N LEU A 279 5.83 9.37 -26.42
CA LEU A 279 5.21 8.58 -27.47
C LEU A 279 3.74 8.93 -27.71
N VAL A 280 3.04 9.43 -26.69
CA VAL A 280 1.62 9.74 -26.79
C VAL A 280 1.41 10.95 -27.72
N THR A 281 0.51 10.80 -28.71
CA THR A 281 0.07 11.88 -29.58
C THR A 281 -1.27 12.43 -29.13
N GLU A 282 -1.61 13.64 -29.58
CA GLU A 282 -2.89 14.27 -29.25
C GLU A 282 -4.07 13.48 -29.85
N GLU A 283 -3.91 12.96 -31.06
CA GLU A 283 -4.92 12.16 -31.75
C GLU A 283 -5.25 10.89 -30.98
N PHE A 284 -4.20 10.14 -30.58
CA PHE A 284 -4.35 8.93 -29.77
C PHE A 284 -5.00 9.22 -28.44
N PHE A 285 -4.60 10.30 -27.77
CA PHE A 285 -5.19 10.69 -26.49
C PHE A 285 -6.67 11.05 -26.63
N LYS A 286 -7.06 11.78 -27.69
CA LYS A 286 -8.47 12.13 -27.96
C LYS A 286 -9.33 10.89 -28.21
N GLU A 287 -8.82 9.93 -28.99
CA GLU A 287 -9.51 8.65 -29.21
C GLU A 287 -9.72 7.90 -27.89
N LEU A 288 -8.68 7.75 -27.09
CA LEU A 288 -8.75 7.08 -25.81
C LEU A 288 -9.71 7.81 -24.84
N TRP A 289 -9.64 9.14 -24.79
CA TRP A 289 -10.55 9.97 -24.00
C TRP A 289 -12.01 9.73 -24.39
N PHE A 290 -12.29 9.67 -25.68
CA PHE A 290 -13.63 9.39 -26.18
C PHE A 290 -14.13 8.01 -25.73
N ARG A 291 -13.29 6.99 -25.78
CA ARG A 291 -13.62 5.63 -25.30
C ARG A 291 -13.93 5.63 -23.80
N VAL A 292 -13.11 6.30 -22.99
CA VAL A 292 -13.35 6.43 -21.55
C VAL A 292 -14.68 7.14 -21.27
N LYS A 293 -14.95 8.23 -21.97
CA LYS A 293 -16.23 8.96 -21.85
C LYS A 293 -17.42 8.07 -22.23
N ALA A 294 -17.30 7.32 -23.31
CA ALA A 294 -18.36 6.44 -23.81
C ALA A 294 -18.64 5.25 -22.88
N SER A 295 -17.65 4.80 -22.10
CA SER A 295 -17.82 3.68 -21.14
C SER A 295 -18.81 4.00 -20.02
N GLY A 296 -19.00 5.28 -19.69
CA GLY A 296 -19.81 5.73 -18.55
C GLY A 296 -19.24 5.41 -17.17
N ALA A 297 -18.13 4.67 -17.09
CA ALA A 297 -17.49 4.26 -15.84
C ALA A 297 -16.48 5.29 -15.29
N GLY A 298 -16.04 6.26 -16.13
CA GLY A 298 -14.96 7.17 -15.77
C GLY A 298 -13.58 6.51 -15.70
N GLU A 299 -13.46 5.28 -16.17
CA GLU A 299 -12.23 4.50 -16.24
C GLU A 299 -12.04 3.94 -17.67
N PRO A 300 -10.79 3.68 -18.07
CA PRO A 300 -9.57 3.81 -17.28
C PRO A 300 -9.14 5.27 -17.04
N GLY A 301 -8.41 5.50 -15.94
CA GLY A 301 -7.63 6.71 -15.74
C GLY A 301 -6.39 6.75 -16.65
N PHE A 302 -5.64 7.85 -16.61
CA PHE A 302 -4.43 8.05 -17.42
C PHE A 302 -3.22 8.19 -16.52
N TYR A 303 -2.23 7.32 -16.71
CA TYR A 303 -0.96 7.39 -15.99
C TYR A 303 0.16 7.77 -16.96
N PHE A 304 0.62 9.02 -16.89
CA PHE A 304 1.71 9.52 -17.72
C PHE A 304 3.05 9.17 -17.09
N SER A 305 3.88 8.41 -17.81
CA SER A 305 5.20 7.98 -17.37
C SER A 305 6.29 8.35 -18.36
N ASN A 306 7.51 8.48 -17.85
CA ASN A 306 8.73 8.59 -18.68
C ASN A 306 9.44 7.25 -18.85
N ASP A 307 9.05 6.25 -18.05
CA ASP A 307 9.64 4.90 -18.06
C ASP A 307 8.52 3.85 -17.99
N LYS A 308 8.57 2.85 -18.86
CA LYS A 308 7.55 1.81 -19.00
C LYS A 308 7.48 0.86 -17.79
N ASP A 309 8.56 0.71 -17.04
CA ASP A 309 8.65 -0.23 -15.92
C ASP A 309 8.25 0.39 -14.59
N TRP A 310 8.28 1.73 -14.50
CA TRP A 310 7.83 2.42 -13.32
C TRP A 310 6.31 2.38 -13.19
N GLY A 311 5.85 2.29 -11.94
CA GLY A 311 4.45 2.36 -11.62
C GLY A 311 4.17 3.35 -10.51
N THR A 312 3.06 3.15 -9.82
CA THR A 312 2.59 4.07 -8.79
C THR A 312 1.86 3.30 -7.68
N ASN A 313 1.72 3.96 -6.55
CA ASN A 313 0.83 3.52 -5.47
C ASN A 313 -0.66 3.75 -5.86
N PRO A 314 -1.62 3.15 -5.14
CA PRO A 314 -3.05 3.26 -5.48
C PRO A 314 -3.62 4.68 -5.59
N CYS A 315 -3.02 5.63 -4.88
CA CYS A 315 -3.45 7.05 -4.92
C CYS A 315 -2.77 7.87 -6.04
N CYS A 316 -1.85 7.29 -6.81
CA CYS A 316 -1.13 7.87 -7.95
C CYS A 316 -0.17 9.03 -7.66
N GLU A 317 0.11 9.35 -6.39
CA GLU A 317 0.98 10.47 -6.03
C GLU A 317 2.47 10.12 -5.97
N ILE A 318 2.84 8.83 -5.90
CA ILE A 318 4.23 8.38 -5.79
C ILE A 318 4.60 7.49 -6.98
N ALA A 319 5.50 7.95 -7.82
CA ALA A 319 6.14 7.09 -8.81
C ALA A 319 7.08 6.11 -8.10
N LEU A 320 6.93 4.81 -8.37
CA LEU A 320 7.67 3.74 -7.74
C LEU A 320 8.37 2.86 -8.78
N ARG A 321 9.58 2.42 -8.45
CA ARG A 321 10.26 1.36 -9.20
C ARG A 321 9.56 0.02 -8.97
N PRO A 322 9.75 -0.97 -9.85
CA PRO A 322 9.35 -2.34 -9.56
C PRO A 322 9.85 -2.80 -8.19
N TYR A 323 8.95 -3.40 -7.40
CA TYR A 323 9.25 -3.94 -6.06
C TYR A 323 9.71 -2.88 -5.05
N GLN A 324 9.00 -1.75 -5.00
CA GLN A 324 9.34 -0.63 -4.12
C GLN A 324 8.16 -0.23 -3.24
N PHE A 325 8.48 0.16 -2.01
CA PHE A 325 7.53 0.74 -1.06
C PHE A 325 7.58 2.27 -1.08
N CYS A 326 6.43 2.90 -0.84
CA CYS A 326 6.38 4.30 -0.44
C CYS A 326 6.60 4.42 1.08
N ASN A 327 7.22 5.51 1.51
CA ASN A 327 7.47 5.81 2.91
C ASN A 327 7.04 7.26 3.19
N LEU A 328 6.01 7.45 3.99
CA LEU A 328 5.32 8.73 4.10
C LEU A 328 5.34 9.27 5.54
N THR A 329 5.43 10.59 5.66
CA THR A 329 5.12 11.38 6.84
C THR A 329 4.26 12.58 6.43
N GLU A 330 3.61 13.23 7.39
CA GLU A 330 2.65 14.29 7.11
C GLU A 330 2.89 15.50 7.99
N ILE A 331 2.80 16.70 7.43
CA ILE A 331 2.84 17.97 8.14
C ILE A 331 1.43 18.56 8.16
N ASN A 332 0.96 18.99 9.32
CA ASN A 332 -0.19 19.89 9.39
C ASN A 332 0.24 21.28 8.93
N ALA A 333 -0.30 21.73 7.80
CA ALA A 333 0.03 23.03 7.21
C ALA A 333 -1.06 24.09 7.45
N SER A 334 -2.16 23.71 8.13
CA SER A 334 -3.30 24.60 8.31
C SER A 334 -3.10 25.69 9.34
N ASP A 335 -2.24 25.47 10.33
CA ASP A 335 -1.98 26.36 11.45
C ASP A 335 -0.54 26.90 11.50
N VAL A 336 0.17 26.80 10.39
CA VAL A 336 1.53 27.35 10.25
C VAL A 336 1.46 28.82 9.90
N ASP A 337 2.14 29.67 10.68
CA ASP A 337 2.12 31.11 10.51
C ASP A 337 3.49 31.72 10.15
N SER A 338 4.58 30.95 10.25
CA SER A 338 5.95 31.43 10.01
C SER A 338 6.79 30.43 9.21
N GLN A 339 7.84 30.97 8.56
CA GLN A 339 8.82 30.14 7.85
C GLN A 339 9.59 29.23 8.81
N GLU A 340 9.92 29.70 10.01
CA GLU A 340 10.62 28.88 10.99
C GLU A 340 9.78 27.71 11.48
N GLU A 341 8.48 27.90 11.66
CA GLU A 341 7.55 26.85 12.06
C GLU A 341 7.45 25.75 11.01
N ILE A 342 7.28 26.10 9.71
CA ILE A 342 7.23 25.09 8.64
C ILE A 342 8.56 24.39 8.47
N ASN A 343 9.68 25.08 8.65
CA ASN A 343 11.02 24.50 8.60
C ASN A 343 11.21 23.49 9.75
N ALA A 344 10.78 23.83 10.96
CA ALA A 344 10.85 22.94 12.13
C ALA A 344 10.01 21.68 11.96
N ARG A 345 8.74 21.80 11.49
CA ARG A 345 7.88 20.65 11.17
C ARG A 345 8.46 19.81 10.05
N SER A 346 9.08 20.43 9.05
CA SER A 346 9.76 19.75 7.95
C SER A 346 10.94 18.90 8.43
N ARG A 347 11.75 19.42 9.35
CA ARG A 347 12.85 18.66 9.99
C ARG A 347 12.30 17.47 10.78
N ALA A 348 11.30 17.68 11.64
CA ALA A 348 10.69 16.61 12.43
C ALA A 348 10.07 15.51 11.57
N ALA A 349 9.35 15.87 10.52
CA ALA A 349 8.76 14.90 9.58
C ALA A 349 9.82 14.12 8.81
N SER A 350 10.89 14.78 8.37
CA SER A 350 12.02 14.15 7.68
C SER A 350 12.80 13.21 8.61
N PHE A 351 13.02 13.61 9.86
CA PHE A 351 13.64 12.79 10.89
C PHE A 351 12.87 11.47 11.06
N ILE A 352 11.57 11.55 11.33
CA ILE A 352 10.71 10.35 11.52
C ILE A 352 10.69 9.49 10.25
N GLY A 353 10.53 10.11 9.08
CA GLY A 353 10.52 9.39 7.80
C GLY A 353 11.83 8.65 7.52
N THR A 354 12.96 9.22 7.92
CA THR A 354 14.28 8.58 7.77
C THR A 354 14.43 7.39 8.72
N LEU A 355 13.95 7.48 9.96
CA LEU A 355 13.88 6.31 10.85
C LEU A 355 13.02 5.20 10.24
N GLN A 356 11.85 5.54 9.67
CA GLN A 356 10.97 4.56 9.01
C GLN A 356 11.67 3.85 7.84
N ALA A 357 12.52 4.54 7.07
CA ALA A 357 13.25 3.97 5.94
C ALA A 357 14.21 2.84 6.32
N SER A 358 14.58 2.71 7.59
CA SER A 358 15.48 1.67 8.10
C SER A 358 14.82 0.30 8.35
N TYR A 359 13.49 0.22 8.20
CA TYR A 359 12.74 -1.02 8.45
C TYR A 359 12.65 -1.85 7.18
N THR A 360 13.72 -2.54 6.80
CA THR A 360 13.87 -3.21 5.51
C THR A 360 14.03 -4.74 5.57
N ASP A 361 13.91 -5.34 6.74
CA ASP A 361 13.97 -6.80 6.90
C ASP A 361 12.64 -7.46 6.46
N PHE A 362 12.50 -7.67 5.16
CA PHE A 362 11.30 -8.24 4.53
C PHE A 362 11.43 -9.76 4.37
N HIS A 363 11.44 -10.50 5.47
CA HIS A 363 11.73 -11.94 5.50
C HIS A 363 10.80 -12.82 4.63
N TYR A 364 9.57 -12.40 4.32
CA TYR A 364 8.64 -13.16 3.47
C TYR A 364 8.77 -12.83 1.98
N LEU A 365 9.05 -11.58 1.67
CA LEU A 365 9.14 -11.09 0.29
C LEU A 365 10.47 -11.49 -0.34
N ARG A 366 10.50 -11.57 -1.69
CA ARG A 366 11.76 -11.76 -2.43
C ARG A 366 12.76 -10.66 -2.10
N ASP A 367 14.05 -10.99 -2.09
CA ASP A 367 15.14 -10.06 -1.75
C ASP A 367 15.19 -8.79 -2.63
N VAL A 368 14.62 -8.85 -3.83
CA VAL A 368 14.51 -7.67 -4.70
C VAL A 368 13.76 -6.51 -4.02
N TRP A 369 12.77 -6.79 -3.17
CA TRP A 369 12.06 -5.78 -2.41
C TRP A 369 12.98 -5.02 -1.46
N ARG A 370 13.81 -5.74 -0.69
CA ARG A 370 14.77 -5.14 0.22
C ARG A 370 15.79 -4.31 -0.55
N ARG A 371 16.43 -4.90 -1.57
CA ARG A 371 17.45 -4.22 -2.37
C ARG A 371 16.94 -2.93 -3.02
N THR A 372 15.72 -2.95 -3.59
CA THR A 372 15.12 -1.76 -4.23
C THR A 372 14.76 -0.70 -3.20
N THR A 373 14.21 -1.10 -2.06
CA THR A 373 13.83 -0.17 -0.98
C THR A 373 15.06 0.50 -0.37
N GLU A 374 16.13 -0.26 -0.08
CA GLU A 374 17.38 0.27 0.46
C GLU A 374 18.15 1.13 -0.56
N LYS A 375 18.03 0.81 -1.86
CA LYS A 375 18.71 1.56 -2.92
C LYS A 375 18.28 3.03 -2.95
N ASP A 376 16.98 3.27 -2.91
CA ASP A 376 16.42 4.61 -3.03
C ASP A 376 16.07 5.23 -1.67
N ALA A 377 15.91 4.43 -0.62
CA ALA A 377 15.58 4.82 0.76
C ALA A 377 14.53 5.94 0.83
N LEU A 378 13.44 5.81 0.08
CA LEU A 378 12.46 6.86 -0.14
C LEU A 378 11.93 7.44 1.18
N VAL A 379 11.79 8.75 1.21
CA VAL A 379 11.05 9.51 2.21
C VAL A 379 10.07 10.42 1.49
N GLY A 380 8.84 10.49 1.92
CA GLY A 380 7.81 11.33 1.33
C GLY A 380 7.20 12.22 2.41
N VAL A 381 7.86 13.34 2.73
CA VAL A 381 7.26 14.38 3.58
C VAL A 381 6.16 15.07 2.77
N SER A 382 4.93 14.96 3.25
CA SER A 382 3.73 15.53 2.64
C SER A 382 3.11 16.58 3.57
N MET A 383 2.17 17.33 3.03
CA MET A 383 1.43 18.36 3.79
C MET A 383 -0.07 18.18 3.65
N THR A 384 -0.79 18.46 4.74
CA THR A 384 -2.25 18.43 4.83
C THR A 384 -2.73 19.80 5.30
N GLY A 385 -3.86 20.28 4.77
CA GLY A 385 -4.38 21.59 5.12
C GLY A 385 -3.83 22.75 4.26
N ILE A 386 -3.33 22.47 3.06
CA ILE A 386 -2.81 23.48 2.13
C ILE A 386 -3.90 24.50 1.76
N ALA A 387 -5.16 24.06 1.65
CA ALA A 387 -6.30 24.93 1.32
C ALA A 387 -6.60 26.02 2.37
N SER A 388 -6.03 25.94 3.58
CA SER A 388 -6.09 27.06 4.55
C SER A 388 -5.42 28.34 4.02
N GLY A 389 -4.52 28.19 3.04
CA GLY A 389 -3.79 29.30 2.42
C GLY A 389 -2.56 29.78 3.17
N ASN A 390 -2.37 29.39 4.43
CA ASN A 390 -1.27 29.87 5.28
C ASN A 390 0.10 29.52 4.68
N VAL A 391 0.28 28.27 4.32
CA VAL A 391 1.53 27.74 3.77
C VAL A 391 1.87 28.32 2.38
N LEU A 392 0.87 28.80 1.64
CA LEU A 392 1.07 29.39 0.29
C LEU A 392 1.83 30.72 0.32
N LYS A 393 1.90 31.35 1.48
CA LYS A 393 2.64 32.61 1.70
C LYS A 393 4.10 32.39 2.08
N LEU A 394 4.50 31.13 2.29
CA LEU A 394 5.81 30.73 2.79
C LEU A 394 6.69 30.17 1.67
N ASN A 395 8.00 30.10 1.93
CA ASN A 395 8.98 29.57 0.99
C ASN A 395 9.08 28.04 1.10
N MET A 396 8.28 27.33 0.32
CA MET A 396 8.27 25.86 0.31
C MET A 396 9.57 25.25 -0.25
N LYS A 397 10.34 25.98 -1.05
CA LYS A 397 11.67 25.52 -1.50
C LYS A 397 12.66 25.45 -0.35
N GLU A 398 12.56 26.38 0.57
CA GLU A 398 13.37 26.39 1.80
C GLU A 398 12.98 25.22 2.71
N ALA A 399 11.68 25.02 2.97
CA ALA A 399 11.19 23.89 3.73
C ALA A 399 11.66 22.53 3.12
N ALA A 400 11.61 22.38 1.79
CA ALA A 400 12.12 21.19 1.10
C ALA A 400 13.64 21.02 1.22
N LYS A 401 14.41 22.10 1.33
CA LYS A 401 15.85 22.03 1.62
C LYS A 401 16.11 21.51 3.04
N GLU A 402 15.33 21.96 4.01
CA GLU A 402 15.42 21.47 5.39
C GLU A 402 15.08 19.96 5.46
N VAL A 403 14.08 19.51 4.73
CA VAL A 403 13.78 18.07 4.62
C VAL A 403 14.99 17.28 4.11
N ARG A 404 15.64 17.73 3.03
CA ARG A 404 16.79 17.02 2.46
C ARG A 404 18.00 17.03 3.38
N LYS A 405 18.26 18.18 4.02
CA LYS A 405 19.38 18.35 4.95
C LYS A 405 19.24 17.40 6.14
N GLU A 406 18.05 17.35 6.73
CA GLU A 406 17.78 16.49 7.88
C GLU A 406 17.79 15.01 7.50
N ASN A 407 17.19 14.64 6.34
CA ASN A 407 17.26 13.28 5.84
C ASN A 407 18.70 12.79 5.68
N LYS A 408 19.57 13.61 5.06
CA LYS A 408 20.98 13.26 4.90
C LYS A 408 21.67 13.09 6.25
N ARG A 409 21.47 14.02 7.18
CA ARG A 409 22.07 13.97 8.52
C ARG A 409 21.72 12.69 9.26
N ILE A 410 20.44 12.35 9.31
CA ILE A 410 19.95 11.15 10.01
C ILE A 410 20.34 9.87 9.25
N ALA A 411 20.25 9.87 7.93
CA ALA A 411 20.66 8.73 7.12
C ALA A 411 22.13 8.33 7.39
N ASP A 412 23.02 9.33 7.44
CA ASP A 412 24.43 9.12 7.77
C ASP A 412 24.62 8.55 9.18
N LEU A 413 23.83 9.01 10.17
CA LEU A 413 23.88 8.53 11.56
C LEU A 413 23.42 7.08 11.72
N ILE A 414 22.31 6.70 11.06
CA ILE A 414 21.73 5.36 11.22
C ILE A 414 22.18 4.35 10.16
N GLY A 415 23.09 4.75 9.26
CA GLY A 415 23.66 3.85 8.26
C GLY A 415 22.73 3.47 7.11
N VAL A 416 21.75 4.31 6.78
CA VAL A 416 20.92 4.14 5.58
C VAL A 416 21.36 5.14 4.50
N LYS A 417 20.95 4.89 3.25
CA LYS A 417 21.25 5.83 2.17
C LYS A 417 20.42 7.11 2.32
N PRO A 418 20.94 8.28 1.95
CA PRO A 418 20.13 9.45 1.75
C PRO A 418 19.02 9.17 0.71
N ALA A 419 17.81 9.63 0.99
CA ALA A 419 16.65 9.34 0.15
C ALA A 419 16.81 9.94 -1.26
N ALA A 420 16.53 9.13 -2.27
CA ALA A 420 16.54 9.57 -3.66
C ALA A 420 15.46 10.65 -3.93
N ARG A 421 14.36 10.62 -3.20
CA ARG A 421 13.28 11.62 -3.20
C ARG A 421 12.77 11.79 -1.77
N THR A 422 12.44 13.03 -1.38
CA THR A 422 12.19 13.37 0.03
C THR A 422 10.83 14.01 0.29
N THR A 423 10.14 14.50 -0.73
CA THR A 423 8.87 15.23 -0.58
C THR A 423 7.82 14.75 -1.56
N CYS A 424 6.57 14.87 -1.17
CA CYS A 424 5.42 14.59 -2.04
C CYS A 424 4.21 15.42 -1.59
N VAL A 425 3.14 15.41 -2.37
CA VAL A 425 1.81 15.86 -1.98
C VAL A 425 0.85 14.73 -2.24
N LYS A 426 0.10 14.32 -1.23
CA LYS A 426 -0.85 13.22 -1.32
C LYS A 426 -2.28 13.65 -0.95
N PRO A 427 -3.31 12.86 -1.29
CA PRO A 427 -4.71 13.18 -0.97
C PRO A 427 -5.02 13.27 0.53
N ALA A 428 -4.28 12.57 1.40
CA ALA A 428 -4.34 12.68 2.87
C ALA A 428 -5.73 12.51 3.50
N GLY A 429 -6.53 11.55 3.06
CA GLY A 429 -7.93 11.36 3.53
C GLY A 429 -8.05 11.19 5.05
N THR A 430 -7.63 10.04 5.61
CA THR A 430 -7.71 9.79 7.08
C THR A 430 -6.72 10.65 7.89
N THR A 431 -5.62 11.03 7.28
CA THR A 431 -4.60 11.89 7.93
C THR A 431 -5.17 13.27 8.20
N SER A 432 -5.90 13.85 7.25
CA SER A 432 -6.56 15.15 7.42
C SER A 432 -7.59 15.12 8.55
N LEU A 433 -8.38 14.05 8.63
CA LEU A 433 -9.35 13.86 9.72
C LEU A 433 -8.65 13.77 11.09
N THR A 434 -7.50 13.07 11.17
CA THR A 434 -6.72 12.97 12.42
C THR A 434 -6.14 14.32 12.83
N LEU A 435 -5.69 15.12 11.85
CA LEU A 435 -5.15 16.46 12.08
C LEU A 435 -6.24 17.54 12.25
N GLY A 436 -7.50 17.22 11.97
CA GLY A 436 -8.62 18.18 12.06
C GLY A 436 -8.56 19.28 11.02
N THR A 437 -8.09 18.99 9.80
CA THR A 437 -7.91 19.97 8.73
C THR A 437 -8.40 19.44 7.39
N SER A 438 -8.40 20.28 6.35
CA SER A 438 -8.65 19.89 4.98
C SER A 438 -7.61 18.86 4.48
N SER A 439 -7.93 18.11 3.42
CA SER A 439 -6.99 17.17 2.81
C SER A 439 -5.81 17.89 2.12
N GLY A 440 -4.86 17.13 1.53
CA GLY A 440 -3.64 17.71 0.96
C GLY A 440 -3.90 18.83 -0.05
N ILE A 441 -4.66 18.51 -1.10
CA ILE A 441 -4.93 19.43 -2.23
C ILE A 441 -6.39 19.85 -2.38
N HIS A 442 -7.28 19.34 -1.54
CA HIS A 442 -8.72 19.66 -1.55
C HIS A 442 -9.08 20.55 -0.37
N ALA A 443 -10.12 21.38 -0.54
CA ALA A 443 -10.68 22.19 0.52
C ALA A 443 -11.43 21.34 1.57
#